data_fe0ce851bcd7491787fc5660742f9328
#
_entry.id   fe0ce851bcd7491787fc5660742f9328
#
_cell.length_a   1.000
_cell.length_b   1.000
_cell.length_c   1.000
_cell.angle_alpha   90.00
_cell.angle_beta   90.00
_cell.angle_gamma   90.00
#
_symmetry.space_group_name_H-M   'P 1'
#
loop_
_entity.id
_entity.type
_entity.pdbx_description
1 polymer ?
#
loop_
_entity_poly.entity_id
_entity_poly.type
_entity_poly.pdbx_seq_one_letter_code
_entity_poly.pdbx_strand_id
1 'polypeptide(L)'
;MKPFDKPHALRAAFDDPRYHLGAEGALSAFHFGVDIAAGDGTRVYSVSPGYVRRRAADVSVRRPATGRAFGYWHIQPVVHTGQHVRLHQLLGYVLKGWGHVHFAESVDGVYRNPLRRGALAPFSDHTKPTVASIGFVGTGGGAVDPGAVRGVVDIESEVYDTPPVAPKRPWQIARLAPAFVWWKLWQGSTGLTDWNLVADFHLMLMPESIYNWIYAPGTYQNKGHRPGSYLFWLTHAFDTTTLPDGQYELQVLAEDTRFNLGWGKVDFTIANGSPPTPPGLAPGMQSPLRQPF
;
A
#
# COMPACT_ATOMS: atom_id res chain seq x y z
N MET A 1 -5.11 19.75 -2.77
CA MET A 1 -3.75 20.08 -3.27
C MET A 1 -3.70 19.82 -4.76
N LYS A 2 -3.11 20.69 -5.58
CA LYS A 2 -3.11 20.55 -7.06
C LYS A 2 -1.68 20.77 -7.60
N PRO A 3 -0.88 19.71 -7.77
CA PRO A 3 0.46 19.85 -8.34
C PRO A 3 0.45 20.06 -9.88
N PHE A 4 -0.71 19.90 -10.52
CA PHE A 4 -0.92 20.07 -11.96
C PHE A 4 -2.19 20.89 -12.25
N ASP A 5 -2.31 21.42 -13.47
CA ASP A 5 -3.49 22.19 -13.90
C ASP A 5 -4.76 21.31 -14.04
N LYS A 6 -4.59 20.02 -14.29
CA LYS A 6 -5.68 19.04 -14.47
C LYS A 6 -5.36 17.73 -13.74
N PRO A 7 -6.36 16.85 -13.55
CA PRO A 7 -6.14 15.52 -12.98
C PRO A 7 -5.18 14.69 -13.83
N HIS A 8 -4.34 13.91 -13.16
CA HIS A 8 -3.41 12.97 -13.74
C HIS A 8 -3.58 11.59 -13.10
N ALA A 9 -3.30 10.54 -13.86
CA ALA A 9 -3.33 9.18 -13.38
C ALA A 9 -2.22 8.91 -12.35
N LEU A 10 -2.43 7.94 -11.48
CA LEU A 10 -1.42 7.43 -10.56
C LEU A 10 -0.71 6.22 -11.16
N ARG A 11 0.60 6.12 -10.99
CA ARG A 11 1.42 4.96 -11.34
C ARG A 11 1.76 4.11 -10.13
N ALA A 12 1.74 4.72 -8.95
CA ALA A 12 2.01 4.08 -7.69
C ALA A 12 1.36 4.86 -6.54
N ALA A 13 0.86 4.13 -5.56
CA ALA A 13 0.27 4.68 -4.35
C ALA A 13 1.29 4.85 -3.22
N PHE A 14 0.84 5.43 -2.14
CA PHE A 14 1.53 5.48 -0.87
C PHE A 14 1.60 4.09 -0.25
N ASP A 15 2.72 3.75 0.38
CA ASP A 15 3.05 2.43 0.90
C ASP A 15 3.12 1.28 -0.14
N ASP A 16 3.02 1.58 -1.46
CA ASP A 16 3.38 0.60 -2.49
C ASP A 16 4.78 0.01 -2.21
N PRO A 17 5.01 -1.28 -2.48
CA PRO A 17 6.33 -1.89 -2.29
C PRO A 17 7.38 -1.24 -3.17
N ARG A 18 8.57 -1.00 -2.62
CA ARG A 18 9.76 -0.49 -3.32
C ARG A 18 10.95 -1.39 -3.03
N TYR A 19 11.79 -1.55 -4.07
CA TYR A 19 13.10 -2.18 -3.94
C TYR A 19 14.15 -1.13 -4.26
N HIS A 20 15.03 -0.85 -3.30
CA HIS A 20 16.20 -0.02 -3.49
C HIS A 20 17.43 -0.91 -3.51
N LEU A 21 18.30 -0.71 -4.52
CA LEU A 21 19.63 -1.28 -4.51
C LEU A 21 20.48 -0.38 -3.60
N GLY A 22 20.69 -0.80 -2.37
CA GLY A 22 21.64 -0.19 -1.44
C GLY A 22 23.04 -0.76 -1.62
N ALA A 23 24.04 -0.15 -0.98
CA ALA A 23 25.43 -0.63 -0.98
C ALA A 23 25.58 -2.05 -0.41
N GLU A 24 24.62 -2.52 0.40
CA GLU A 24 24.62 -3.83 1.08
C GLU A 24 23.60 -4.82 0.48
N GLY A 25 22.99 -4.51 -0.68
CA GLY A 25 22.00 -5.35 -1.34
C GLY A 25 20.65 -4.65 -1.58
N ALA A 26 19.64 -5.42 -1.96
CA ALA A 26 18.28 -4.91 -2.18
C ALA A 26 17.60 -4.62 -0.85
N LEU A 27 17.24 -3.38 -0.60
CA LEU A 27 16.43 -2.96 0.53
C LEU A 27 14.96 -2.87 0.10
N SER A 28 14.08 -3.54 0.84
CA SER A 28 12.65 -3.41 0.69
C SER A 28 12.17 -2.23 1.51
N ALA A 29 11.38 -1.36 0.92
CA ALA A 29 10.87 -0.15 1.56
C ALA A 29 9.44 0.14 1.13
N PHE A 30 8.73 0.92 1.93
CA PHE A 30 7.43 1.47 1.58
C PHE A 30 7.56 2.78 0.80
N HIS A 31 6.69 3.00 -0.16
CA HIS A 31 6.67 4.20 -0.98
C HIS A 31 6.17 5.41 -0.18
N PHE A 32 7.02 6.36 0.11
CA PHE A 32 6.74 7.51 0.98
C PHE A 32 5.96 8.66 0.31
N GLY A 33 5.40 8.43 -0.86
CA GLY A 33 4.62 9.40 -1.64
C GLY A 33 3.71 8.72 -2.65
N VAL A 34 3.37 9.43 -3.71
CA VAL A 34 2.61 8.92 -4.84
C VAL A 34 3.30 9.29 -6.15
N ASP A 35 3.29 8.38 -7.14
CA ASP A 35 3.81 8.66 -8.46
C ASP A 35 2.69 9.11 -9.37
N ILE A 36 2.65 10.41 -9.69
CA ILE A 36 1.64 11.01 -10.54
C ILE A 36 2.15 11.05 -11.97
N ALA A 37 1.53 10.26 -12.86
CA ALA A 37 1.91 10.16 -14.27
C ALA A 37 1.71 11.49 -14.99
N ALA A 38 2.78 12.02 -15.56
CA ALA A 38 2.74 13.24 -16.35
C ALA A 38 3.88 13.19 -17.39
N GLY A 39 3.59 13.56 -18.64
CA GLY A 39 4.61 13.53 -19.69
C GLY A 39 5.75 14.49 -19.41
N ASP A 40 6.93 14.16 -19.94
CA ASP A 40 8.12 15.02 -19.87
C ASP A 40 7.79 16.46 -20.28
N GLY A 41 8.35 17.43 -19.57
CA GLY A 41 8.07 18.85 -19.81
C GLY A 41 6.74 19.38 -19.28
N THR A 42 5.89 18.53 -18.69
CA THR A 42 4.64 18.99 -18.02
C THR A 42 4.97 19.94 -16.87
N ARG A 43 4.24 21.05 -16.77
CA ARG A 43 4.40 22.03 -15.69
C ARG A 43 3.99 21.47 -14.36
N VAL A 44 4.79 21.72 -13.32
CA VAL A 44 4.57 21.28 -11.94
C VAL A 44 4.45 22.49 -11.04
N TYR A 45 3.40 22.55 -10.25
CA TYR A 45 3.06 23.70 -9.43
C TYR A 45 3.10 23.39 -7.94
N SER A 46 3.38 24.43 -7.14
CA SER A 46 3.33 24.33 -5.70
C SER A 46 1.90 24.09 -5.19
N VAL A 47 1.72 23.10 -4.36
CA VAL A 47 0.44 22.79 -3.69
C VAL A 47 0.20 23.65 -2.43
N SER A 48 1.16 24.47 -2.06
CA SER A 48 1.12 25.30 -0.84
C SER A 48 2.03 26.51 -0.99
N PRO A 49 1.74 27.66 -0.37
CA PRO A 49 2.75 28.69 -0.18
C PRO A 49 3.84 28.17 0.77
N GLY A 50 5.08 28.65 0.62
CA GLY A 50 6.19 28.27 1.48
C GLY A 50 7.55 28.61 0.92
N TYR A 51 8.60 28.13 1.59
CA TYR A 51 9.99 28.36 1.20
C TYR A 51 10.57 27.11 0.50
N VAL A 52 11.22 27.37 -0.61
CA VAL A 52 11.83 26.33 -1.44
C VAL A 52 13.15 25.85 -0.83
N ARG A 53 13.34 24.53 -0.85
CA ARG A 53 14.66 23.87 -0.78
C ARG A 53 14.82 23.02 -2.02
N ARG A 54 15.83 23.34 -2.83
CA ARG A 54 16.14 22.61 -4.07
C ARG A 54 17.34 21.69 -3.87
N ARG A 55 17.28 20.50 -4.47
CA ARG A 55 18.39 19.56 -4.63
C ARG A 55 18.31 18.97 -6.03
N ALA A 56 19.32 19.15 -6.87
CA ALA A 56 19.38 18.60 -8.23
C ALA A 56 18.01 18.61 -8.95
N ALA A 57 17.38 17.49 -9.11
CA ALA A 57 16.07 17.28 -9.76
C ALA A 57 14.88 17.26 -8.80
N ASP A 58 15.07 17.76 -7.57
CA ASP A 58 14.05 17.71 -6.51
C ASP A 58 13.81 19.08 -5.93
N VAL A 59 12.56 19.35 -5.59
CA VAL A 59 12.14 20.55 -4.87
C VAL A 59 11.31 20.15 -3.66
N SER A 60 11.56 20.76 -2.51
CA SER A 60 10.61 20.73 -1.41
C SER A 60 10.14 22.16 -1.09
N VAL A 61 8.84 22.31 -0.83
CA VAL A 61 8.22 23.54 -0.36
C VAL A 61 7.84 23.35 1.10
N ARG A 62 8.47 24.12 1.99
CA ARG A 62 8.33 24.03 3.43
C ARG A 62 7.50 25.15 4.01
N ARG A 63 6.66 24.81 4.97
CA ARG A 63 5.89 25.75 5.80
C ARG A 63 6.33 25.64 7.26
N PRO A 64 7.36 26.39 7.69
CA PRO A 64 7.92 26.23 9.05
C PRO A 64 6.88 26.38 10.17
N ALA A 65 5.94 27.31 10.03
CA ALA A 65 4.89 27.53 11.03
C ALA A 65 3.93 26.36 11.26
N THR A 66 3.94 25.35 10.38
CA THR A 66 3.03 24.18 10.47
C THR A 66 3.76 22.85 10.42
N GLY A 67 5.09 22.84 10.42
CA GLY A 67 5.90 21.64 10.25
C GLY A 67 5.72 20.92 8.90
N ARG A 68 4.86 21.43 7.99
CA ARG A 68 4.51 20.76 6.72
C ARG A 68 5.57 21.01 5.66
N ALA A 69 5.85 19.95 4.89
CA ALA A 69 6.66 20.03 3.70
C ALA A 69 6.02 19.22 2.57
N PHE A 70 6.16 19.71 1.34
CA PHE A 70 5.72 19.03 0.13
C PHE A 70 6.90 18.83 -0.79
N GLY A 71 7.20 17.57 -1.11
CA GLY A 71 8.30 17.17 -1.97
C GLY A 71 7.83 16.85 -3.39
N TYR A 72 8.65 17.22 -4.36
CA TYR A 72 8.45 17.00 -5.78
C TYR A 72 9.77 16.50 -6.36
N TRP A 73 9.82 15.20 -6.68
CA TRP A 73 11.00 14.58 -7.32
C TRP A 73 10.77 14.41 -8.81
N HIS A 74 11.85 14.25 -9.53
CA HIS A 74 11.86 14.06 -10.98
C HIS A 74 11.35 15.27 -11.74
N ILE A 75 11.71 16.45 -11.29
CA ILE A 75 11.42 17.71 -11.98
C ILE A 75 12.70 18.45 -12.34
N GLN A 76 12.65 19.23 -13.41
CA GLN A 76 13.65 20.25 -13.75
C GLN A 76 13.22 21.57 -13.09
N PRO A 77 13.82 21.99 -11.98
CA PRO A 77 13.37 23.16 -11.23
C PRO A 77 13.66 24.48 -11.94
N VAL A 78 12.72 25.43 -11.85
CA VAL A 78 12.90 26.83 -12.25
C VAL A 78 12.96 27.79 -11.05
N VAL A 79 12.88 27.24 -9.84
CA VAL A 79 12.97 27.97 -8.56
C VAL A 79 14.31 27.70 -7.89
N HIS A 80 14.70 28.53 -6.91
CA HIS A 80 15.95 28.39 -6.16
C HIS A 80 15.71 28.23 -4.66
N THR A 81 16.68 27.68 -3.95
CA THR A 81 16.63 27.54 -2.49
C THR A 81 16.49 28.89 -1.81
N GLY A 82 15.62 28.98 -0.80
CA GLY A 82 15.29 30.21 -0.06
C GLY A 82 14.18 31.03 -0.71
N GLN A 83 13.81 30.78 -1.96
CA GLN A 83 12.71 31.47 -2.62
C GLN A 83 11.38 31.17 -1.90
N HIS A 84 10.60 32.24 -1.60
CA HIS A 84 9.22 32.08 -1.21
C HIS A 84 8.33 31.89 -2.43
N VAL A 85 7.53 30.83 -2.46
CA VAL A 85 6.56 30.55 -3.52
C VAL A 85 5.13 30.66 -3.00
N ARG A 86 4.22 31.05 -3.89
CA ARG A 86 2.78 31.09 -3.63
C ARG A 86 2.13 29.77 -3.97
N LEU A 87 0.90 29.56 -3.49
CA LEU A 87 0.05 28.48 -3.96
C LEU A 87 -0.07 28.55 -5.49
N HIS A 88 0.07 27.40 -6.14
CA HIS A 88 0.00 27.21 -7.60
C HIS A 88 1.06 28.02 -8.40
N GLN A 89 2.17 28.35 -7.77
CA GLN A 89 3.33 28.89 -8.47
C GLN A 89 4.10 27.79 -9.17
N LEU A 90 4.57 28.04 -10.39
CA LEU A 90 5.40 27.12 -11.16
C LEU A 90 6.69 26.80 -10.39
N LEU A 91 6.96 25.52 -10.15
CA LEU A 91 8.18 25.00 -9.54
C LEU A 91 9.19 24.49 -10.56
N GLY A 92 8.69 23.95 -11.66
CA GLY A 92 9.52 23.34 -12.70
C GLY A 92 8.70 22.52 -13.69
N TYR A 93 9.38 21.63 -14.35
CA TYR A 93 8.82 20.75 -15.39
C TYR A 93 9.21 19.30 -15.12
N VAL A 94 8.33 18.36 -15.48
CA VAL A 94 8.67 16.91 -15.39
C VAL A 94 9.96 16.65 -16.15
N LEU A 95 10.92 16.03 -15.48
CA LEU A 95 12.25 15.77 -16.01
C LEU A 95 12.19 14.75 -17.15
N LYS A 96 12.95 14.99 -18.21
CA LYS A 96 13.01 14.13 -19.39
C LYS A 96 13.39 12.68 -19.02
N GLY A 97 12.62 11.73 -19.51
CA GLY A 97 12.80 10.29 -19.29
C GLY A 97 12.11 9.74 -18.05
N TRP A 98 11.48 10.58 -17.23
CA TRP A 98 10.82 10.12 -16.00
C TRP A 98 9.31 9.89 -16.16
N GLY A 99 8.63 10.72 -16.94
CA GLY A 99 7.20 10.55 -17.24
C GLY A 99 6.28 10.59 -16.02
N HIS A 100 6.75 11.13 -14.89
CA HIS A 100 5.97 11.30 -13.66
C HIS A 100 6.64 12.27 -12.69
N VAL A 101 5.88 12.71 -11.70
CA VAL A 101 6.39 13.34 -10.48
C VAL A 101 6.12 12.40 -9.31
N HIS A 102 7.18 12.07 -8.55
CA HIS A 102 6.98 11.53 -7.21
C HIS A 102 6.62 12.70 -6.30
N PHE A 103 5.42 12.66 -5.72
CA PHE A 103 4.89 13.68 -4.86
C PHE A 103 4.69 13.15 -3.44
N ALA A 104 5.27 13.84 -2.46
CA ALA A 104 5.14 13.47 -1.06
C ALA A 104 4.74 14.65 -0.17
N GLU A 105 4.07 14.36 0.92
CA GLU A 105 3.75 15.29 1.99
C GLU A 105 4.34 14.77 3.30
N SER A 106 4.94 15.65 4.10
CA SER A 106 5.33 15.33 5.47
C SER A 106 4.87 16.42 6.46
N VAL A 107 4.66 16.01 7.70
CA VAL A 107 4.40 16.89 8.84
C VAL A 107 5.38 16.51 9.93
N ASP A 108 6.20 17.45 10.36
CA ASP A 108 7.27 17.26 11.35
C ASP A 108 8.20 16.07 11.03
N GLY A 109 8.47 15.87 9.73
CA GLY A 109 9.30 14.81 9.22
C GLY A 109 8.60 13.47 8.98
N VAL A 110 7.37 13.29 9.44
CA VAL A 110 6.58 12.07 9.23
C VAL A 110 5.80 12.18 7.92
N TYR A 111 6.03 11.25 7.00
CA TYR A 111 5.32 11.20 5.74
C TYR A 111 3.85 10.84 5.93
N ARG A 112 2.99 11.49 5.12
CA ARG A 112 1.54 11.33 5.14
C ARG A 112 1.04 10.91 3.77
N ASN A 113 0.04 10.03 3.75
CA ASN A 113 -0.56 9.60 2.50
C ASN A 113 -1.19 10.79 1.74
N PRO A 114 -0.67 11.18 0.57
CA PRO A 114 -1.25 12.30 -0.21
C PRO A 114 -2.64 11.98 -0.78
N LEU A 115 -3.05 10.71 -0.83
CA LEU A 115 -4.37 10.30 -1.33
C LEU A 115 -5.45 10.32 -0.25
N ARG A 116 -5.10 10.50 1.02
CA ARG A 116 -6.10 10.57 2.09
C ARG A 116 -7.15 11.65 1.80
N ARG A 117 -8.35 11.49 2.33
CA ARG A 117 -9.46 12.42 2.12
C ARG A 117 -9.05 13.85 2.50
N GLY A 118 -9.35 14.80 1.62
CA GLY A 118 -9.01 16.22 1.83
C GLY A 118 -7.59 16.63 1.49
N ALA A 119 -6.70 15.70 1.06
CA ALA A 119 -5.32 16.01 0.69
C ALA A 119 -5.17 16.34 -0.81
N LEU A 120 -4.75 15.40 -1.65
CA LEU A 120 -4.59 15.63 -3.09
C LEU A 120 -5.94 15.93 -3.76
N ALA A 121 -5.99 16.94 -4.63
CA ALA A 121 -7.20 17.32 -5.33
C ALA A 121 -6.86 17.85 -6.75
N PRO A 122 -7.74 17.62 -7.74
CA PRO A 122 -8.87 16.72 -7.64
C PRO A 122 -8.40 15.26 -7.65
N PHE A 123 -8.90 14.46 -6.72
CA PHE A 123 -8.73 13.03 -6.72
C PHE A 123 -10.08 12.41 -6.37
N SER A 124 -10.68 11.72 -7.34
CA SER A 124 -11.93 10.99 -7.19
C SER A 124 -11.66 9.54 -7.57
N ASP A 125 -12.08 8.62 -6.73
CA ASP A 125 -11.95 7.20 -6.93
C ASP A 125 -13.27 6.52 -6.59
N HIS A 126 -13.71 5.65 -7.48
CA HIS A 126 -14.89 4.80 -7.36
C HIS A 126 -14.56 3.35 -7.75
N THR A 127 -13.29 3.06 -8.00
CA THR A 127 -12.80 1.70 -8.20
C THR A 127 -12.76 0.98 -6.87
N LYS A 128 -13.05 -0.31 -6.88
CA LYS A 128 -12.96 -1.13 -5.68
C LYS A 128 -11.65 -1.89 -5.70
N PRO A 129 -10.94 -2.03 -4.59
CA PRO A 129 -9.84 -2.96 -4.49
C PRO A 129 -10.24 -4.38 -4.90
N THR A 130 -9.29 -5.14 -5.40
CA THR A 130 -9.47 -6.53 -5.83
C THR A 130 -8.70 -7.44 -4.89
N VAL A 131 -9.38 -8.42 -4.33
CA VAL A 131 -8.77 -9.58 -3.68
C VAL A 131 -8.64 -10.65 -4.77
N ALA A 132 -7.43 -10.85 -5.29
CA ALA A 132 -7.19 -11.69 -6.46
C ALA A 132 -6.96 -13.16 -6.11
N SER A 133 -6.36 -13.42 -4.95
CA SER A 133 -6.12 -14.78 -4.44
C SER A 133 -5.99 -14.77 -2.92
N ILE A 134 -6.26 -15.93 -2.31
CA ILE A 134 -5.96 -16.22 -0.91
C ILE A 134 -5.28 -17.58 -0.92
N GLY A 135 -4.12 -17.71 -0.29
CA GLY A 135 -3.30 -18.89 -0.30
C GLY A 135 -2.78 -19.28 1.09
N PHE A 136 -2.46 -20.57 1.23
CA PHE A 136 -1.84 -21.13 2.42
C PHE A 136 -0.41 -21.55 2.07
N VAL A 137 0.54 -21.20 2.91
CA VAL A 137 1.98 -21.44 2.72
C VAL A 137 2.50 -22.27 3.90
N GLY A 138 3.05 -23.42 3.61
CA GLY A 138 3.64 -24.28 4.64
C GLY A 138 4.96 -23.72 5.18
N THR A 139 5.42 -24.22 6.32
CA THR A 139 6.66 -23.80 6.99
C THR A 139 7.92 -23.92 6.11
N GLY A 140 7.85 -24.72 5.04
CA GLY A 140 8.92 -24.83 4.02
C GLY A 140 8.77 -23.86 2.85
N GLY A 141 7.81 -22.92 2.88
CA GLY A 141 7.58 -21.93 1.82
C GLY A 141 6.79 -22.47 0.61
N GLY A 142 6.32 -23.72 0.65
CA GLY A 142 5.50 -24.30 -0.42
C GLY A 142 4.01 -24.03 -0.24
N ALA A 143 3.28 -23.91 -1.35
CA ALA A 143 1.82 -23.79 -1.32
C ALA A 143 1.17 -25.02 -0.69
N VAL A 144 0.16 -24.81 0.15
CA VAL A 144 -0.65 -25.86 0.78
C VAL A 144 -2.03 -25.91 0.12
N ASP A 145 -2.51 -27.12 -0.15
CA ASP A 145 -3.85 -27.34 -0.71
C ASP A 145 -4.93 -26.87 0.30
N PRO A 146 -5.79 -25.91 -0.04
CA PRO A 146 -6.88 -25.50 0.82
C PRO A 146 -7.87 -26.65 1.14
N GLY A 147 -7.91 -27.71 0.35
CA GLY A 147 -8.71 -28.90 0.64
C GLY A 147 -8.20 -29.74 1.82
N ALA A 148 -6.94 -29.54 2.30
CA ALA A 148 -6.34 -30.36 3.35
C ALA A 148 -5.27 -29.59 4.16
N VAL A 149 -5.61 -28.43 4.71
CA VAL A 149 -4.73 -27.60 5.54
C VAL A 149 -4.50 -28.29 6.88
N ARG A 150 -3.24 -28.40 7.32
CA ARG A 150 -2.88 -29.05 8.58
C ARG A 150 -1.65 -28.42 9.24
N GLY A 151 -1.58 -28.54 10.56
CA GLY A 151 -0.44 -28.03 11.34
C GLY A 151 -0.35 -26.51 11.31
N VAL A 152 0.88 -26.00 11.29
CA VAL A 152 1.15 -24.56 11.26
C VAL A 152 1.41 -24.11 9.83
N VAL A 153 0.68 -23.09 9.35
CA VAL A 153 0.81 -22.49 8.03
C VAL A 153 0.81 -20.97 8.13
N ASP A 154 1.40 -20.32 7.15
CA ASP A 154 1.18 -18.88 6.92
C ASP A 154 0.02 -18.71 5.93
N ILE A 155 -0.67 -17.58 5.98
CA ILE A 155 -1.76 -17.27 5.06
C ILE A 155 -1.44 -15.96 4.36
N GLU A 156 -1.48 -15.98 3.02
CA GLU A 156 -1.24 -14.79 2.19
C GLU A 156 -2.42 -14.48 1.27
N SER A 157 -2.47 -13.24 0.79
CA SER A 157 -3.45 -12.82 -0.21
C SER A 157 -2.86 -11.82 -1.18
N GLU A 158 -3.10 -12.00 -2.49
CA GLU A 158 -2.84 -10.95 -3.46
C GLU A 158 -4.00 -9.96 -3.46
N VAL A 159 -3.70 -8.73 -3.03
CA VAL A 159 -4.69 -7.65 -2.93
C VAL A 159 -4.14 -6.39 -3.59
N TYR A 160 -4.92 -5.77 -4.46
CA TYR A 160 -4.53 -4.53 -5.13
C TYR A 160 -5.74 -3.67 -5.47
N ASP A 161 -5.50 -2.41 -5.67
CA ASP A 161 -6.43 -1.47 -6.27
C ASP A 161 -5.96 -1.09 -7.69
N THR A 162 -6.82 -0.41 -8.44
CA THR A 162 -6.51 0.11 -9.77
C THR A 162 -6.66 1.62 -9.81
N PRO A 163 -5.78 2.34 -10.51
CA PRO A 163 -5.92 3.78 -10.64
C PRO A 163 -7.29 4.15 -11.23
N PRO A 164 -8.02 5.14 -10.65
CA PRO A 164 -9.34 5.56 -11.15
C PRO A 164 -9.28 6.14 -12.57
N VAL A 165 -8.09 6.57 -12.98
CA VAL A 165 -7.76 6.98 -14.34
C VAL A 165 -6.56 6.15 -14.78
N ALA A 166 -6.72 5.35 -15.82
CA ALA A 166 -5.62 4.51 -16.29
C ALA A 166 -4.44 5.37 -16.80
N PRO A 167 -3.22 5.11 -16.34
CA PRO A 167 -2.04 5.75 -16.89
C PRO A 167 -1.87 5.41 -18.39
N LYS A 168 -1.16 6.28 -19.12
CA LYS A 168 -0.79 5.99 -20.49
C LYS A 168 0.23 4.86 -20.57
N ARG A 169 0.32 4.21 -21.74
CA ARG A 169 1.38 3.24 -22.04
C ARG A 169 2.76 3.80 -21.66
N PRO A 170 3.65 2.97 -21.09
CA PRO A 170 3.54 1.52 -20.84
C PRO A 170 2.92 1.16 -19.46
N TRP A 171 2.29 2.10 -18.74
CA TRP A 171 1.84 1.96 -17.34
C TRP A 171 0.33 1.71 -17.20
N GLN A 172 -0.39 1.45 -18.29
CA GLN A 172 -1.86 1.33 -18.32
C GLN A 172 -2.41 0.19 -17.43
N ILE A 173 -1.56 -0.73 -17.01
CA ILE A 173 -1.90 -1.87 -16.15
C ILE A 173 -1.32 -1.73 -14.73
N ALA A 174 -0.97 -0.50 -14.33
CA ALA A 174 -0.48 -0.25 -12.98
C ALA A 174 -1.52 -0.65 -11.93
N ARG A 175 -1.04 -1.23 -10.83
CA ARG A 175 -1.79 -1.56 -9.63
C ARG A 175 -1.34 -0.64 -8.49
N LEU A 176 -2.19 -0.46 -7.50
CA LEU A 176 -1.95 0.36 -6.32
C LEU A 176 -2.13 -0.49 -5.08
N ALA A 177 -1.39 -0.22 -4.01
CA ALA A 177 -1.72 -0.78 -2.71
C ALA A 177 -3.05 -0.19 -2.22
N PRO A 178 -3.97 -1.00 -1.66
CA PRO A 178 -5.16 -0.49 -0.98
C PRO A 178 -4.76 0.27 0.29
N ALA A 179 -5.67 1.07 0.83
CA ALA A 179 -5.43 1.79 2.09
C ALA A 179 -5.48 0.86 3.30
N PHE A 180 -6.34 -0.14 3.25
CA PHE A 180 -6.51 -1.11 4.33
C PHE A 180 -6.66 -2.52 3.79
N VAL A 181 -6.17 -3.50 4.55
CA VAL A 181 -6.41 -4.93 4.34
C VAL A 181 -6.75 -5.57 5.67
N TRP A 182 -7.84 -6.34 5.70
CA TRP A 182 -8.28 -7.14 6.87
C TRP A 182 -8.61 -8.55 6.46
N TRP A 183 -8.64 -9.46 7.44
CA TRP A 183 -9.16 -10.80 7.27
C TRP A 183 -10.02 -11.24 8.46
N LYS A 184 -10.86 -12.23 8.23
CA LYS A 184 -11.74 -12.84 9.24
C LYS A 184 -11.98 -14.31 8.95
N LEU A 185 -12.02 -15.12 10.02
CA LEU A 185 -12.26 -16.58 9.93
C LEU A 185 -13.70 -16.89 10.32
N TRP A 186 -14.31 -17.82 9.59
CA TRP A 186 -15.66 -18.29 9.81
C TRP A 186 -15.71 -19.82 9.81
N GLN A 187 -16.68 -20.37 10.57
CA GLN A 187 -17.12 -21.75 10.46
C GLN A 187 -18.64 -21.79 10.33
N GLY A 188 -19.14 -22.18 9.17
CA GLY A 188 -20.55 -22.04 8.82
C GLY A 188 -20.99 -20.58 8.91
N SER A 189 -22.00 -20.27 9.75
CA SER A 189 -22.49 -18.92 10.00
C SER A 189 -21.81 -18.22 11.18
N THR A 190 -20.86 -18.86 11.85
CA THR A 190 -20.22 -18.36 13.07
C THR A 190 -18.88 -17.72 12.73
N GLY A 191 -18.71 -16.42 13.04
CA GLY A 191 -17.40 -15.75 12.99
C GLY A 191 -16.55 -16.23 14.16
N LEU A 192 -15.37 -16.80 13.85
CA LEU A 192 -14.44 -17.30 14.87
C LEU A 192 -13.45 -16.25 15.34
N THR A 193 -13.21 -15.22 14.54
CA THR A 193 -12.38 -14.08 14.89
C THR A 193 -13.14 -12.78 14.67
N ASP A 194 -12.64 -11.68 15.24
CA ASP A 194 -12.95 -10.35 14.74
C ASP A 194 -12.24 -10.08 13.42
N TRP A 195 -12.47 -8.92 12.80
CA TRP A 195 -11.67 -8.45 11.68
C TRP A 195 -10.25 -8.13 12.16
N ASN A 196 -9.27 -8.80 11.59
CA ASN A 196 -7.85 -8.62 11.90
C ASN A 196 -7.23 -7.70 10.86
N LEU A 197 -6.69 -6.56 11.31
CA LEU A 197 -6.02 -5.60 10.45
C LEU A 197 -4.62 -6.10 10.08
N VAL A 198 -4.35 -6.16 8.78
CA VAL A 198 -3.06 -6.56 8.19
C VAL A 198 -2.23 -5.32 7.87
N ALA A 199 -2.84 -4.35 7.20
CA ALA A 199 -2.16 -3.14 6.76
C ALA A 199 -3.07 -1.91 6.91
N ASP A 200 -2.49 -0.80 7.37
CA ASP A 200 -3.10 0.53 7.42
C ASP A 200 -2.18 1.54 6.73
N PHE A 201 -2.41 1.76 5.44
CA PHE A 201 -1.69 2.71 4.60
C PHE A 201 -2.44 4.05 4.44
N HIS A 202 -3.50 4.24 5.24
CA HIS A 202 -4.43 5.35 5.08
C HIS A 202 -3.80 6.72 5.41
N LEU A 203 -3.01 6.82 6.47
CA LEU A 203 -2.55 8.10 6.98
C LEU A 203 -1.04 8.32 6.94
N MET A 204 -0.26 7.38 7.43
CA MET A 204 1.16 7.55 7.70
C MET A 204 1.98 6.44 7.06
N LEU A 205 3.22 6.78 6.68
CA LEU A 205 4.18 5.81 6.17
C LEU A 205 4.45 4.72 7.21
N MET A 206 4.38 3.47 6.77
CA MET A 206 4.73 2.33 7.60
C MET A 206 6.24 2.28 7.86
N PRO A 207 6.67 1.86 9.06
CA PRO A 207 8.08 1.64 9.36
C PRO A 207 8.67 0.54 8.47
N GLU A 208 9.85 0.76 7.91
CA GLU A 208 10.51 -0.25 7.05
C GLU A 208 10.75 -1.58 7.78
N SER A 209 10.93 -1.57 9.11
CA SER A 209 11.14 -2.76 9.93
C SER A 209 10.01 -3.78 9.87
N ILE A 210 8.78 -3.36 9.52
CA ILE A 210 7.62 -4.27 9.40
C ILE A 210 7.31 -4.64 7.94
N TYR A 211 8.14 -4.26 6.98
CA TYR A 211 7.88 -4.55 5.57
C TYR A 211 7.63 -6.04 5.31
N ASN A 212 8.50 -6.90 5.81
CA ASN A 212 8.39 -8.36 5.64
C ASN A 212 7.29 -9.01 6.50
N TRP A 213 6.68 -8.26 7.42
CA TRP A 213 5.48 -8.70 8.15
C TRP A 213 4.20 -8.38 7.40
N ILE A 214 4.24 -7.37 6.52
CA ILE A 214 3.09 -6.96 5.72
C ILE A 214 3.14 -7.60 4.34
N TYR A 215 4.28 -7.48 3.64
CA TYR A 215 4.42 -7.99 2.28
C TYR A 215 5.10 -9.36 2.26
N ALA A 216 4.44 -10.33 1.63
CA ALA A 216 4.96 -11.68 1.43
C ALA A 216 6.03 -11.71 0.32
N PRO A 217 6.93 -12.73 0.33
CA PRO A 217 7.87 -12.98 -0.76
C PRO A 217 7.17 -13.09 -2.11
N GLY A 218 7.77 -12.55 -3.16
CA GLY A 218 7.15 -12.47 -4.49
C GLY A 218 6.40 -11.16 -4.74
N THR A 219 6.22 -10.30 -3.73
CA THR A 219 5.74 -8.94 -3.91
C THR A 219 6.74 -8.11 -4.70
N TYR A 220 6.27 -7.34 -5.69
CA TYR A 220 7.08 -6.41 -6.46
C TYR A 220 6.26 -5.22 -6.98
N GLN A 221 6.95 -4.09 -7.15
CA GLN A 221 6.35 -2.85 -7.67
C GLN A 221 5.99 -2.93 -9.14
N ASN A 222 5.10 -2.03 -9.60
CA ASN A 222 4.84 -1.82 -11.02
C ASN A 222 6.13 -1.53 -11.82
N LYS A 223 6.19 -2.08 -13.02
CA LYS A 223 7.14 -1.70 -14.08
C LYS A 223 6.36 -1.41 -15.36
N GLY A 224 6.94 -0.65 -16.27
CA GLY A 224 6.32 -0.48 -17.58
C GLY A 224 6.05 -1.85 -18.23
N HIS A 225 4.84 -2.06 -18.72
CA HIS A 225 4.34 -3.32 -19.31
C HIS A 225 4.16 -4.50 -18.33
N ARG A 226 4.40 -4.32 -17.04
CA ARG A 226 4.21 -5.34 -16.02
C ARG A 226 3.50 -4.74 -14.80
N PRO A 227 2.29 -5.21 -14.44
CA PRO A 227 1.63 -4.79 -13.20
C PRO A 227 2.44 -5.26 -12.00
N GLY A 228 2.34 -4.54 -10.90
CA GLY A 228 2.85 -4.99 -9.61
C GLY A 228 2.10 -6.23 -9.12
N SER A 229 2.71 -6.96 -8.21
CA SER A 229 2.07 -8.04 -7.44
C SER A 229 2.20 -7.69 -5.97
N TYR A 230 1.09 -7.60 -5.27
CA TYR A 230 1.04 -7.15 -3.88
C TYR A 230 0.47 -8.29 -3.03
N LEU A 231 1.38 -9.12 -2.52
CA LEU A 231 1.08 -10.25 -1.66
C LEU A 231 1.18 -9.78 -0.20
N PHE A 232 0.09 -9.86 0.52
CA PHE A 232 0.01 -9.50 1.93
C PHE A 232 0.01 -10.75 2.79
N TRP A 233 0.83 -10.80 3.82
CA TRP A 233 0.69 -11.76 4.88
C TRP A 233 -0.58 -11.45 5.70
N LEU A 234 -1.60 -12.28 5.60
CA LEU A 234 -2.80 -12.13 6.42
C LEU A 234 -2.50 -12.52 7.87
N THR A 235 -1.76 -13.61 8.05
CA THR A 235 -1.26 -14.04 9.36
C THR A 235 -0.06 -14.95 9.18
N HIS A 236 0.81 -14.93 10.17
CA HIS A 236 1.93 -15.86 10.29
C HIS A 236 1.61 -16.94 11.32
N ALA A 237 2.15 -18.13 11.12
CA ALA A 237 2.05 -19.24 12.04
C ALA A 237 0.61 -19.56 12.49
N PHE A 238 -0.33 -19.59 11.54
CA PHE A 238 -1.71 -20.00 11.81
C PHE A 238 -1.72 -21.49 12.18
N ASP A 239 -1.93 -21.77 13.47
CA ASP A 239 -1.94 -23.13 14.00
C ASP A 239 -3.33 -23.76 13.88
N THR A 240 -3.51 -24.58 12.86
CA THR A 240 -4.79 -25.28 12.61
C THR A 240 -5.10 -26.33 13.68
N THR A 241 -4.11 -26.79 14.45
CA THR A 241 -4.34 -27.80 15.50
C THR A 241 -5.15 -27.27 16.67
N THR A 242 -5.29 -25.97 16.78
CA THR A 242 -6.12 -25.29 17.78
C THR A 242 -7.61 -25.27 17.42
N LEU A 243 -7.94 -25.71 16.19
CA LEU A 243 -9.30 -25.73 15.67
C LEU A 243 -9.72 -27.17 15.34
N PRO A 244 -11.01 -27.51 15.46
CA PRO A 244 -11.52 -28.81 15.01
C PRO A 244 -11.28 -29.05 13.53
N ASP A 245 -11.10 -30.30 13.13
CA ASP A 245 -11.13 -30.68 11.73
C ASP A 245 -12.53 -30.36 11.12
N GLY A 246 -12.54 -29.88 9.86
CA GLY A 246 -13.78 -29.51 9.20
C GLY A 246 -13.63 -28.36 8.20
N GLN A 247 -14.77 -27.88 7.73
CA GLN A 247 -14.87 -26.80 6.73
C GLN A 247 -14.84 -25.42 7.38
N TYR A 248 -14.06 -24.51 6.79
CA TYR A 248 -13.91 -23.13 7.21
C TYR A 248 -13.97 -22.20 6.00
N GLU A 249 -14.26 -20.94 6.24
CA GLU A 249 -14.18 -19.86 5.27
C GLU A 249 -13.26 -18.76 5.81
N LEU A 250 -12.29 -18.33 5.01
CA LEU A 250 -11.49 -17.14 5.30
C LEU A 250 -11.92 -16.02 4.36
N GLN A 251 -12.31 -14.90 4.93
CA GLN A 251 -12.68 -13.68 4.22
C GLN A 251 -11.57 -12.66 4.29
N VAL A 252 -11.32 -11.96 3.18
CA VAL A 252 -10.41 -10.82 3.09
C VAL A 252 -11.20 -9.61 2.62
N LEU A 253 -11.05 -8.49 3.32
CA LEU A 253 -11.63 -7.20 3.00
C LEU A 253 -10.49 -6.22 2.69
N ALA A 254 -10.65 -5.46 1.63
CA ALA A 254 -9.75 -4.37 1.28
C ALA A 254 -10.53 -3.08 1.08
N GLU A 255 -9.92 -1.97 1.43
CA GLU A 255 -10.53 -0.64 1.31
C GLU A 255 -9.49 0.35 0.76
N ASP A 256 -9.91 1.25 -0.12
CA ASP A 256 -9.08 2.33 -0.63
C ASP A 256 -9.21 3.61 0.22
N THR A 257 -8.52 4.68 -0.16
CA THR A 257 -8.56 5.97 0.54
C THR A 257 -9.88 6.74 0.34
N ARG A 258 -10.83 6.21 -0.44
CA ARG A 258 -12.16 6.76 -0.68
C ARG A 258 -13.28 5.87 -0.12
N PHE A 259 -12.89 4.82 0.63
CA PHE A 259 -13.79 3.87 1.29
C PHE A 259 -14.57 2.99 0.30
N ASN A 260 -14.01 2.77 -0.91
CA ASN A 260 -14.51 1.73 -1.79
C ASN A 260 -14.05 0.38 -1.26
N LEU A 261 -14.99 -0.54 -1.08
CA LEU A 261 -14.75 -1.86 -0.49
C LEU A 261 -14.68 -2.94 -1.56
N GLY A 262 -13.59 -3.71 -1.55
CA GLY A 262 -13.44 -4.94 -2.28
C GLY A 262 -13.23 -6.09 -1.30
N TRP A 263 -13.70 -7.28 -1.63
CA TRP A 263 -13.53 -8.44 -0.78
C TRP A 263 -13.48 -9.73 -1.59
N GLY A 264 -12.88 -10.75 -0.96
CA GLY A 264 -12.80 -12.10 -1.49
C GLY A 264 -12.83 -13.10 -0.36
N LYS A 265 -13.00 -14.37 -0.70
CA LYS A 265 -13.00 -15.46 0.26
C LYS A 265 -12.40 -16.74 -0.31
N VAL A 266 -11.98 -17.62 0.57
CA VAL A 266 -11.62 -18.99 0.26
C VAL A 266 -12.26 -19.92 1.27
N ASP A 267 -12.88 -20.99 0.76
CA ASP A 267 -13.32 -22.13 1.58
C ASP A 267 -12.14 -23.09 1.70
N PHE A 268 -11.89 -23.60 2.91
CA PHE A 268 -10.80 -24.54 3.15
C PHE A 268 -11.17 -25.58 4.20
N THR A 269 -10.43 -26.68 4.20
CA THR A 269 -10.63 -27.80 5.13
C THR A 269 -9.45 -27.94 6.05
N ILE A 270 -9.67 -27.90 7.36
CA ILE A 270 -8.70 -28.34 8.35
C ILE A 270 -8.77 -29.85 8.46
N ALA A 271 -7.62 -30.53 8.31
CA ALA A 271 -7.51 -31.99 8.27
C ALA A 271 -6.28 -32.48 9.05
N ASN A 272 -6.23 -32.20 10.35
CA ASN A 272 -5.13 -32.62 11.23
C ASN A 272 -5.17 -34.11 11.59
N GLY A 273 -6.31 -34.78 11.40
CA GLY A 273 -6.51 -36.18 11.80
C GLY A 273 -6.66 -36.34 13.32
N SER A 274 -6.94 -35.26 14.05
CA SER A 274 -7.21 -35.29 15.50
C SER A 274 -8.72 -35.24 15.76
N PRO A 275 -9.23 -35.81 16.88
CA PRO A 275 -10.61 -35.61 17.28
C PRO A 275 -10.88 -34.13 17.51
N PRO A 276 -12.09 -33.63 17.21
CA PRO A 276 -12.43 -32.21 17.31
C PRO A 276 -12.22 -31.72 18.75
N THR A 277 -11.40 -30.69 18.87
CA THR A 277 -11.27 -29.96 20.15
C THR A 277 -12.52 -29.09 20.32
N PRO A 278 -13.21 -29.12 21.47
CA PRO A 278 -14.36 -28.24 21.70
C PRO A 278 -13.97 -26.79 21.48
N PRO A 279 -14.87 -25.93 20.98
CA PRO A 279 -14.56 -24.52 20.74
C PRO A 279 -14.25 -23.80 22.06
N GLY A 280 -12.99 -23.85 22.44
CA GLY A 280 -12.42 -22.98 23.44
C GLY A 280 -11.97 -21.71 22.75
N LEU A 281 -12.26 -20.56 23.36
CA LEU A 281 -11.81 -19.24 22.90
C LEU A 281 -10.38 -19.30 22.39
N ALA A 282 -10.18 -19.10 21.08
CA ALA A 282 -8.85 -19.05 20.51
C ALA A 282 -8.01 -18.01 21.28
N PRO A 283 -6.79 -18.34 21.74
CA PRO A 283 -5.90 -17.37 22.35
C PRO A 283 -5.71 -16.25 21.33
N GLY A 284 -5.99 -15.00 21.75
CA GLY A 284 -6.02 -13.84 20.87
C GLY A 284 -4.82 -13.82 19.92
N MET A 285 -5.05 -13.98 18.63
CA MET A 285 -4.08 -13.72 17.60
C MET A 285 -3.76 -12.23 17.65
N GLN A 286 -2.65 -11.89 18.28
CA GLN A 286 -2.19 -10.50 18.36
C GLN A 286 -1.68 -10.11 16.97
N SER A 287 -2.43 -9.25 16.28
CA SER A 287 -1.89 -8.53 15.14
C SER A 287 -0.65 -7.75 15.60
N PRO A 288 0.47 -7.80 14.87
CA PRO A 288 1.67 -7.02 15.23
C PRO A 288 1.44 -5.50 15.23
N LEU A 289 0.26 -5.03 14.80
CA LEU A 289 -0.11 -3.61 14.76
C LEU A 289 -0.79 -3.10 16.04
N ARG A 290 -0.93 -3.89 17.11
CA ARG A 290 -1.34 -3.38 18.42
C ARG A 290 -0.15 -2.81 19.20
N GLN A 291 0.56 -1.86 18.62
CA GLN A 291 1.37 -0.93 19.38
C GLN A 291 0.62 0.41 19.39
N PRO A 292 0.37 1.01 20.58
CA PRO A 292 -0.23 2.34 20.65
C PRO A 292 0.74 3.34 20.01
N PHE A 293 0.24 4.15 19.13
CA PHE A 293 0.89 5.36 18.65
C PHE A 293 0.77 6.47 19.67
#